data_ad533a2e0e528111b63a363fa94146db
#
_entry.id   ad533a2e0e528111b63a363fa94146db
#
_cell.length_a   1.000
_cell.length_b   1.000
_cell.length_c   1.000
_cell.angle_alpha   90.00
_cell.angle_beta   90.00
_cell.angle_gamma   90.00
#
_symmetry.space_group_name_H-M   'P 1'
#
loop_
_entity.id
_entity.type
_entity.pdbx_description
1 polymer ?
#
loop_
_entity_poly.entity_id
_entity_poly.type
_entity_poly.pdbx_seq_one_letter_code
_entity_poly.pdbx_strand_id
1 'polypeptide(L)'
;MEEMTFTELQQKMQLEKKKEGTAKYASRHVEDIYNAFKSLKSNWNVVVNYDLVEFSGKTFIKAIATASNREEKEQAVAFAELSPVPILKTRNGELKQMNEPQWVGAVQSYAGKYALQALFAIGEEDVDHFEVAEESLRPNQPHQNQQPQAQPQQPQQQNRPQPNFISNDQHDLIMQQLNELALLSGKDFEYIENYYLQKYKLKNFHELLVPGLEIVVNDLQGEINKRRGN
;
A
#
# COMPACT_ATOMS: atom_id res chain seq x y z
N MET A 1 -12.15 20.55 -24.59
CA MET A 1 -11.26 20.67 -23.44
C MET A 1 -11.63 21.95 -22.73
N GLU A 2 -11.80 21.91 -21.43
CA GLU A 2 -12.15 23.07 -20.61
C GLU A 2 -10.87 23.88 -20.36
N GLU A 3 -10.88 25.15 -20.73
CA GLU A 3 -9.79 26.07 -20.38
C GLU A 3 -9.89 26.41 -18.90
N MET A 4 -8.81 26.26 -18.18
CA MET A 4 -8.72 26.60 -16.75
C MET A 4 -7.31 27.02 -16.38
N THR A 5 -7.20 27.89 -15.39
CA THR A 5 -5.95 28.27 -14.75
C THR A 5 -5.39 27.11 -13.91
N PHE A 6 -4.12 27.16 -13.56
CA PHE A 6 -3.52 26.15 -12.67
C PHE A 6 -4.20 26.13 -11.29
N THR A 7 -4.55 27.29 -10.77
CA THR A 7 -5.30 27.40 -9.49
C THR A 7 -6.65 26.70 -9.54
N GLU A 8 -7.42 26.86 -10.63
CA GLU A 8 -8.70 26.17 -10.82
C GLU A 8 -8.48 24.64 -10.96
N LEU A 9 -7.41 24.25 -11.66
CA LEU A 9 -7.04 22.84 -11.75
C LEU A 9 -6.76 22.26 -10.36
N GLN A 10 -5.94 22.93 -9.52
CA GLN A 10 -5.67 22.50 -8.16
C GLN A 10 -6.94 22.38 -7.31
N GLN A 11 -7.87 23.35 -7.42
CA GLN A 11 -9.14 23.33 -6.70
C GLN A 11 -10.03 22.15 -7.12
N LYS A 12 -10.04 21.80 -8.42
CA LYS A 12 -10.82 20.65 -8.94
C LYS A 12 -10.13 19.30 -8.64
N MET A 13 -8.85 19.29 -8.39
CA MET A 13 -8.06 18.08 -8.09
C MET A 13 -8.09 17.67 -6.63
N GLN A 14 -8.96 18.24 -5.79
CA GLN A 14 -9.08 17.81 -4.40
C GLN A 14 -9.74 16.43 -4.31
N LEU A 15 -9.01 15.49 -3.74
CA LEU A 15 -9.38 14.10 -3.63
C LEU A 15 -9.40 13.68 -2.16
N GLU A 16 -10.50 13.09 -1.74
CA GLU A 16 -10.58 12.48 -0.42
C GLU A 16 -9.83 11.14 -0.39
N LYS A 17 -9.27 10.82 0.77
CA LYS A 17 -8.73 9.47 1.02
C LYS A 17 -9.90 8.49 1.10
N LYS A 18 -9.77 7.36 0.42
CA LYS A 18 -10.75 6.28 0.48
C LYS A 18 -10.25 5.20 1.42
N LYS A 19 -11.13 4.74 2.28
CA LYS A 19 -10.87 3.57 3.10
C LYS A 19 -11.33 2.34 2.33
N GLU A 20 -10.39 1.58 1.81
CA GLU A 20 -10.68 0.35 1.08
C GLU A 20 -10.71 -0.85 2.03
N GLY A 21 -11.80 -1.59 1.99
CA GLY A 21 -11.99 -2.82 2.75
C GLY A 21 -11.72 -2.64 4.25
N THR A 22 -10.80 -3.45 4.78
CA THR A 22 -10.40 -3.48 6.19
C THR A 22 -9.13 -2.68 6.49
N ALA A 23 -8.67 -1.84 5.56
CA ALA A 23 -7.49 -1.00 5.78
C ALA A 23 -7.64 -0.18 7.06
N LYS A 24 -6.58 -0.11 7.87
CA LYS A 24 -6.59 0.66 9.12
C LYS A 24 -6.74 2.15 8.88
N TYR A 25 -6.26 2.64 7.74
CA TYR A 25 -6.30 4.06 7.35
C TYR A 25 -6.81 4.22 5.92
N ALA A 26 -7.41 5.38 5.67
CA ALA A 26 -7.77 5.78 4.33
C ALA A 26 -6.51 6.12 3.52
N SER A 27 -6.42 5.65 2.28
CA SER A 27 -5.30 5.90 1.38
C SER A 27 -5.79 6.47 0.05
N ARG A 28 -4.85 7.02 -0.74
CA ARG A 28 -5.05 7.37 -2.15
C ARG A 28 -4.04 6.59 -2.96
N HIS A 29 -4.50 5.98 -4.04
CA HIS A 29 -3.60 5.40 -5.02
C HIS A 29 -3.20 6.44 -6.07
N VAL A 30 -2.03 6.29 -6.66
CA VAL A 30 -1.58 7.18 -7.75
C VAL A 30 -2.57 7.19 -8.91
N GLU A 31 -3.23 6.06 -9.15
CA GLU A 31 -4.23 5.90 -10.19
C GLU A 31 -5.49 6.75 -9.95
N ASP A 32 -5.91 6.94 -8.69
CA ASP A 32 -7.03 7.82 -8.36
C ASP A 32 -6.74 9.25 -8.78
N ILE A 33 -5.49 9.72 -8.59
CA ILE A 33 -5.06 11.06 -8.99
C ILE A 33 -5.08 11.18 -10.52
N TYR A 34 -4.55 10.18 -11.25
CA TYR A 34 -4.59 10.18 -12.72
C TYR A 34 -6.02 10.12 -13.26
N ASN A 35 -6.89 9.32 -12.65
CA ASN A 35 -8.28 9.20 -13.09
C ASN A 35 -9.08 10.49 -12.85
N ALA A 36 -8.87 11.13 -11.68
CA ALA A 36 -9.47 12.44 -11.41
C ALA A 36 -8.99 13.48 -12.42
N PHE A 37 -7.68 13.57 -12.67
CA PHE A 37 -7.14 14.49 -13.66
C PHE A 37 -7.72 14.25 -15.06
N LYS A 38 -7.75 13.02 -15.54
CA LYS A 38 -8.31 12.68 -16.86
C LYS A 38 -9.79 13.01 -16.96
N SER A 39 -10.56 12.88 -15.87
CA SER A 39 -11.99 13.17 -15.85
C SER A 39 -12.32 14.64 -16.06
N LEU A 40 -11.39 15.54 -15.69
CA LEU A 40 -11.57 16.99 -15.85
C LEU A 40 -11.53 17.45 -17.32
N LYS A 41 -10.93 16.67 -18.22
CA LYS A 41 -10.78 17.00 -19.66
C LYS A 41 -10.23 18.42 -19.89
N SER A 42 -9.31 18.86 -19.03
CA SER A 42 -8.70 20.20 -19.04
C SER A 42 -7.77 20.41 -20.23
N ASN A 43 -7.35 21.66 -20.42
CA ASN A 43 -6.29 22.07 -21.36
C ASN A 43 -4.86 21.77 -20.86
N TRP A 44 -4.73 21.13 -19.68
CA TRP A 44 -3.45 20.79 -19.08
C TRP A 44 -3.02 19.36 -19.42
N ASN A 45 -1.71 19.16 -19.51
CA ASN A 45 -1.06 17.85 -19.57
C ASN A 45 -0.27 17.61 -18.28
N VAL A 46 -0.21 16.37 -17.84
CA VAL A 46 0.57 15.97 -16.65
C VAL A 46 1.49 14.81 -17.00
N VAL A 47 2.76 14.97 -16.65
CA VAL A 47 3.82 13.98 -16.83
C VAL A 47 4.60 13.85 -15.53
N VAL A 48 4.98 12.62 -15.16
CA VAL A 48 5.89 12.36 -14.06
C VAL A 48 7.16 11.74 -14.61
N ASN A 49 8.29 12.39 -14.38
CA ASN A 49 9.61 11.90 -14.70
C ASN A 49 10.31 11.44 -13.43
N TYR A 50 11.24 10.49 -13.58
CA TYR A 50 11.97 9.92 -12.46
C TYR A 50 13.46 9.94 -12.71
N ASP A 51 14.21 10.32 -11.65
CA ASP A 51 15.66 10.28 -11.60
C ASP A 51 16.12 9.48 -10.39
N LEU A 52 17.31 8.89 -10.48
CA LEU A 52 18.00 8.36 -9.31
C LEU A 52 18.96 9.41 -8.78
N VAL A 53 18.90 9.65 -7.48
CA VAL A 53 19.80 10.60 -6.81
C VAL A 53 20.41 9.95 -5.58
N GLU A 54 21.68 10.23 -5.35
CA GLU A 54 22.40 9.79 -4.16
C GLU A 54 22.62 10.94 -3.20
N PHE A 55 22.30 10.71 -1.93
CA PHE A 55 22.55 11.67 -0.88
C PHE A 55 22.91 10.95 0.43
N SER A 56 24.02 11.37 1.04
CA SER A 56 24.52 10.77 2.31
C SER A 56 24.66 9.25 2.28
N GLY A 57 25.10 8.70 1.15
CA GLY A 57 25.28 7.24 0.99
C GLY A 57 23.97 6.44 0.82
N LYS A 58 22.87 7.12 0.59
CA LYS A 58 21.57 6.51 0.31
C LYS A 58 21.11 6.88 -1.09
N THR A 59 20.41 5.96 -1.74
CA THR A 59 19.81 6.16 -3.06
C THR A 59 18.34 6.51 -2.92
N PHE A 60 17.89 7.50 -3.67
CA PHE A 60 16.49 7.92 -3.72
C PHE A 60 15.98 7.92 -5.16
N ILE A 61 14.71 7.56 -5.31
CA ILE A 61 13.95 7.88 -6.52
C ILE A 61 13.38 9.27 -6.34
N LYS A 62 13.82 10.22 -7.18
CA LYS A 62 13.27 11.56 -7.29
C LYS A 62 12.19 11.54 -8.35
N ALA A 63 10.96 11.86 -7.98
CA ALA A 63 9.86 12.07 -8.89
C ALA A 63 9.64 13.57 -9.15
N ILE A 64 9.50 13.96 -10.42
CA ILE A 64 9.21 15.33 -10.86
C ILE A 64 7.87 15.29 -11.58
N ALA A 65 6.81 15.71 -10.90
CA ALA A 65 5.51 15.91 -11.52
C ALA A 65 5.44 17.27 -12.18
N THR A 66 5.04 17.29 -13.44
CA THR A 66 4.93 18.51 -14.25
C THR A 66 3.53 18.62 -14.81
N ALA A 67 2.83 19.70 -14.52
CA ALA A 67 1.63 20.12 -15.23
C ALA A 67 2.02 21.20 -16.24
N SER A 68 1.55 21.13 -17.45
CA SER A 68 1.83 22.13 -18.49
C SER A 68 0.66 22.30 -19.45
N ASN A 69 0.49 23.54 -19.94
CA ASN A 69 -0.35 23.86 -21.07
C ASN A 69 0.48 24.62 -22.12
N ARG A 70 -0.12 25.40 -22.99
CA ARG A 70 0.60 26.18 -24.01
C ARG A 70 1.39 27.35 -23.45
N GLU A 71 1.00 27.87 -22.29
CA GLU A 71 1.46 29.16 -21.74
C GLU A 71 2.21 28.99 -20.42
N GLU A 72 1.81 27.98 -19.64
CA GLU A 72 2.25 27.79 -18.26
C GLU A 72 2.84 26.40 -18.03
N LYS A 73 3.75 26.33 -17.09
CA LYS A 73 4.37 25.08 -16.63
C LYS A 73 4.63 25.12 -15.14
N GLU A 74 4.05 24.19 -14.41
CA GLU A 74 4.19 24.05 -12.97
C GLU A 74 4.82 22.69 -12.62
N GLN A 75 5.65 22.67 -11.57
CA GLN A 75 6.36 21.47 -11.17
C GLN A 75 6.36 21.29 -9.65
N ALA A 76 6.28 20.03 -9.24
CA ALA A 76 6.55 19.63 -7.87
C ALA A 76 7.47 18.40 -7.85
N VAL A 77 8.21 18.24 -6.75
CA VAL A 77 9.20 17.19 -6.58
C VAL A 77 8.93 16.42 -5.30
N ALA A 78 9.08 15.11 -5.35
CA ALA A 78 9.09 14.26 -4.18
C ALA A 78 10.22 13.22 -4.27
N PHE A 79 10.59 12.67 -3.12
CA PHE A 79 11.65 11.67 -3.01
C PHE A 79 11.14 10.46 -2.24
N ALA A 80 11.58 9.28 -2.65
CA ALA A 80 11.43 8.06 -1.88
C ALA A 80 12.77 7.34 -1.80
N GLU A 81 13.19 6.91 -0.61
CA GLU A 81 14.42 6.16 -0.43
C GLU A 81 14.29 4.78 -1.09
N LEU A 82 15.21 4.47 -2.00
CA LEU A 82 15.34 3.13 -2.57
C LEU A 82 16.21 2.28 -1.63
N SER A 83 15.62 1.90 -0.50
CA SER A 83 16.22 0.97 0.45
C SER A 83 16.26 -0.45 -0.12
N PRO A 84 17.06 -1.38 0.46
CA PRO A 84 16.94 -2.80 0.15
C PRO A 84 15.51 -3.30 0.35
N VAL A 85 15.12 -4.32 -0.42
CA VAL A 85 13.80 -4.94 -0.27
C VAL A 85 13.59 -5.36 1.18
N PRO A 86 12.50 -4.94 1.84
CA PRO A 86 12.23 -5.33 3.22
C PRO A 86 12.17 -6.84 3.40
N ILE A 87 12.82 -7.31 4.45
CA ILE A 87 12.83 -8.72 4.83
C ILE A 87 11.94 -8.89 6.06
N LEU A 88 10.87 -9.65 5.90
CA LEU A 88 9.99 -10.01 7.00
C LEU A 88 10.56 -11.22 7.72
N LYS A 89 10.77 -11.09 9.04
CA LYS A 89 11.16 -12.22 9.89
C LYS A 89 9.91 -13.00 10.26
N THR A 90 9.81 -14.22 9.76
CA THR A 90 8.74 -15.15 10.09
C THR A 90 9.28 -16.28 11.01
N ARG A 91 8.40 -17.06 11.62
CA ARG A 91 8.81 -18.24 12.42
C ARG A 91 9.58 -19.28 11.61
N ASN A 92 9.38 -19.29 10.28
CA ASN A 92 9.99 -20.26 9.36
C ASN A 92 11.21 -19.71 8.62
N GLY A 93 11.70 -18.51 8.97
CA GLY A 93 12.84 -17.87 8.34
C GLY A 93 12.55 -16.45 7.83
N GLU A 94 13.48 -15.96 7.03
CA GLU A 94 13.37 -14.63 6.43
C GLU A 94 12.66 -14.71 5.07
N LEU A 95 11.70 -13.81 4.84
CA LEU A 95 10.96 -13.69 3.58
C LEU A 95 11.14 -12.28 3.02
N LYS A 96 11.60 -12.17 1.78
CA LYS A 96 11.59 -10.89 1.05
C LYS A 96 10.13 -10.50 0.75
N GLN A 97 9.76 -9.28 1.04
CA GLN A 97 8.41 -8.76 0.83
C GLN A 97 8.05 -8.69 -0.66
N MET A 98 9.02 -8.37 -1.53
CA MET A 98 8.90 -8.32 -2.98
C MET A 98 10.18 -8.78 -3.64
N ASN A 99 10.15 -9.05 -4.96
CA ASN A 99 11.39 -9.14 -5.73
C ASN A 99 11.93 -7.73 -6.03
N GLU A 100 13.21 -7.62 -6.37
CA GLU A 100 13.88 -6.34 -6.58
C GLU A 100 13.22 -5.45 -7.65
N PRO A 101 12.85 -5.95 -8.85
CA PRO A 101 12.17 -5.12 -9.85
C PRO A 101 10.81 -4.59 -9.41
N GLN A 102 10.04 -5.40 -8.66
CA GLN A 102 8.74 -4.98 -8.10
C GLN A 102 8.94 -3.92 -7.03
N TRP A 103 9.96 -4.07 -6.18
CA TRP A 103 10.28 -3.09 -5.15
C TRP A 103 10.64 -1.73 -5.75
N VAL A 104 11.50 -1.71 -6.77
CA VAL A 104 11.82 -0.46 -7.50
C VAL A 104 10.55 0.20 -8.04
N GLY A 105 9.65 -0.58 -8.67
CA GLY A 105 8.36 -0.08 -9.17
C GLY A 105 7.46 0.47 -8.08
N ALA A 106 7.41 -0.18 -6.91
CA ALA A 106 6.63 0.29 -5.75
C ALA A 106 7.18 1.61 -5.21
N VAL A 107 8.50 1.72 -5.01
CA VAL A 107 9.16 2.97 -4.55
C VAL A 107 8.97 4.09 -5.56
N GLN A 108 9.07 3.79 -6.87
CA GLN A 108 8.81 4.76 -7.93
C GLN A 108 7.37 5.27 -7.91
N SER A 109 6.39 4.38 -7.78
CA SER A 109 4.98 4.75 -7.68
C SER A 109 4.69 5.59 -6.44
N TYR A 110 5.36 5.28 -5.33
CA TYR A 110 5.26 6.03 -4.08
C TYR A 110 5.78 7.47 -4.27
N ALA A 111 6.99 7.63 -4.80
CA ALA A 111 7.55 8.96 -5.10
C ALA A 111 6.65 9.76 -6.05
N GLY A 112 6.15 9.11 -7.12
CA GLY A 112 5.25 9.74 -8.09
C GLY A 112 3.94 10.22 -7.49
N LYS A 113 3.35 9.42 -6.60
CA LYS A 113 2.13 9.79 -5.87
C LYS A 113 2.34 11.09 -5.08
N TYR A 114 3.41 11.19 -4.31
CA TYR A 114 3.67 12.38 -3.50
C TYR A 114 4.04 13.60 -4.34
N ALA A 115 4.75 13.41 -5.45
CA ALA A 115 5.01 14.51 -6.39
C ALA A 115 3.70 15.08 -6.99
N LEU A 116 2.76 14.20 -7.37
CA LEU A 116 1.44 14.62 -7.86
C LEU A 116 0.58 15.28 -6.78
N GLN A 117 0.62 14.77 -5.55
CA GLN A 117 -0.09 15.39 -4.43
C GLN A 117 0.44 16.80 -4.16
N ALA A 118 1.76 16.98 -4.15
CA ALA A 118 2.39 18.29 -3.99
C ALA A 118 2.02 19.24 -5.15
N LEU A 119 2.05 18.74 -6.40
CA LEU A 119 1.72 19.52 -7.59
C LEU A 119 0.27 20.05 -7.53
N PHE A 120 -0.68 19.21 -7.14
CA PHE A 120 -2.09 19.56 -7.08
C PHE A 120 -2.55 20.10 -5.71
N ALA A 121 -1.62 20.34 -4.78
CA ALA A 121 -1.94 20.76 -3.41
C ALA A 121 -2.99 19.88 -2.73
N ILE A 122 -2.94 18.56 -2.98
CA ILE A 122 -3.85 17.60 -2.37
C ILE A 122 -3.40 17.39 -0.92
N GLY A 123 -4.24 17.81 0.05
CA GLY A 123 -3.92 17.73 1.47
C GLY A 123 -3.76 16.30 1.96
N GLU A 124 -2.88 16.12 2.94
CA GLU A 124 -2.74 14.90 3.73
C GLU A 124 -3.18 15.17 5.17
N GLU A 125 -3.68 14.13 5.85
CA GLU A 125 -3.79 14.18 7.29
C GLU A 125 -2.40 14.26 7.91
N ASP A 126 -2.31 15.01 9.00
CA ASP A 126 -1.06 15.24 9.70
C ASP A 126 -0.49 13.89 10.19
N VAL A 127 0.75 13.62 9.84
CA VAL A 127 1.44 12.36 10.24
C VAL A 127 1.66 12.28 11.75
N ASP A 128 1.52 13.40 12.47
CA ASP A 128 1.63 13.49 13.93
C ASP A 128 0.53 12.71 14.67
N HIS A 129 -0.54 12.31 13.97
CA HIS A 129 -1.59 11.43 14.50
C HIS A 129 -1.28 9.93 14.39
N PHE A 130 -0.19 9.55 13.73
CA PHE A 130 0.24 8.16 13.75
C PHE A 130 0.99 7.88 15.06
N GLU A 131 0.34 7.16 15.97
CA GLU A 131 1.03 6.56 17.11
C GLU A 131 2.16 5.68 16.55
N VAL A 132 3.39 6.15 16.73
CA VAL A 132 4.56 5.31 16.50
C VAL A 132 4.41 4.17 17.49
N ALA A 133 4.28 2.94 16.99
CA ALA A 133 4.24 1.76 17.85
C ALA A 133 5.61 1.58 18.51
N GLU A 134 5.85 2.33 19.59
CA GLU A 134 7.03 2.19 20.47
C GLU A 134 7.08 0.84 21.21
N GLU A 135 6.09 -0.02 20.97
CA GLU A 135 5.91 -1.27 21.70
C GLU A 135 6.92 -2.36 21.29
N SER A 136 7.72 -2.12 20.25
CA SER A 136 8.69 -3.11 19.75
C SER A 136 10.09 -3.01 20.39
N LEU A 137 10.36 -2.02 21.23
CA LEU A 137 11.73 -1.75 21.75
C LEU A 137 11.88 -1.84 23.27
N ARG A 138 10.88 -2.29 24.02
CA ARG A 138 11.06 -2.46 25.49
C ARG A 138 11.31 -3.92 25.84
N PRO A 139 12.43 -4.23 26.52
CA PRO A 139 12.60 -5.52 27.19
C PRO A 139 11.59 -5.61 28.35
N ASN A 140 10.97 -6.76 28.51
CA ASN A 140 10.02 -7.11 29.57
C ASN A 140 10.41 -6.54 30.94
N GLN A 141 9.60 -5.63 31.45
CA GLN A 141 9.54 -5.33 32.91
C GLN A 141 8.14 -5.65 33.44
N PRO A 142 8.03 -6.20 34.65
CA PRO A 142 6.76 -6.67 35.21
C PRO A 142 5.85 -5.52 35.63
N HIS A 143 4.57 -5.61 35.27
CA HIS A 143 3.53 -4.66 35.61
C HIS A 143 3.31 -4.53 37.13
N GLN A 144 3.51 -3.33 37.64
CA GLN A 144 2.94 -2.92 38.95
C GLN A 144 1.63 -2.15 38.71
N ASN A 145 0.58 -2.62 39.39
CA ASN A 145 -0.75 -2.04 39.42
C ASN A 145 -0.74 -0.60 39.93
N GLN A 146 -1.36 0.33 39.18
CA GLN A 146 -1.90 1.57 39.75
C GLN A 146 -3.36 1.75 39.34
N GLN A 147 -4.21 1.99 40.33
CA GLN A 147 -5.66 2.13 40.27
C GLN A 147 -6.10 3.38 39.49
N PRO A 148 -7.29 3.36 38.85
CA PRO A 148 -7.81 4.46 38.05
C PRO A 148 -8.59 5.46 38.87
N GLN A 149 -8.36 6.76 38.65
CA GLN A 149 -9.28 7.83 39.04
C GLN A 149 -10.39 8.01 38.01
N ALA A 150 -11.62 8.15 38.51
CA ALA A 150 -12.85 8.22 37.77
C ALA A 150 -13.06 9.55 37.03
N GLN A 151 -13.47 9.50 35.75
CA GLN A 151 -14.18 10.58 35.04
C GLN A 151 -15.43 10.05 34.33
N PRO A 152 -16.47 10.88 34.05
CA PRO A 152 -17.84 10.42 33.90
C PRO A 152 -18.15 9.82 32.52
N GLN A 153 -18.99 8.82 32.56
CA GLN A 153 -19.43 7.97 31.47
C GLN A 153 -20.29 8.71 30.43
N GLN A 154 -19.95 8.58 29.16
CA GLN A 154 -20.90 8.63 28.06
C GLN A 154 -21.20 7.19 27.56
N PRO A 155 -22.41 6.91 27.01
CA PRO A 155 -22.90 5.53 26.84
C PRO A 155 -22.08 4.75 25.82
N GLN A 156 -21.56 3.61 26.25
CA GLN A 156 -20.83 2.64 25.43
C GLN A 156 -21.77 1.98 24.43
N GLN A 157 -21.50 2.19 23.14
CA GLN A 157 -21.90 1.24 22.10
C GLN A 157 -21.08 -0.05 22.23
N GLN A 158 -21.76 -1.17 22.31
CA GLN A 158 -21.18 -2.49 22.48
C GLN A 158 -20.18 -2.81 21.37
N ASN A 159 -18.89 -2.87 21.70
CA ASN A 159 -17.83 -3.38 20.85
C ASN A 159 -18.03 -4.90 20.64
N ARG A 160 -18.58 -5.29 19.50
CA ARG A 160 -18.38 -6.64 18.98
C ARG A 160 -16.95 -6.71 18.46
N PRO A 161 -16.14 -7.75 18.79
CA PRO A 161 -14.80 -7.90 18.22
C PRO A 161 -14.92 -7.98 16.70
N GLN A 162 -14.34 -7.02 15.98
CA GLN A 162 -14.31 -7.05 14.53
C GLN A 162 -13.35 -8.16 14.06
N PRO A 163 -13.71 -8.95 13.05
CA PRO A 163 -12.83 -9.97 12.51
C PRO A 163 -11.54 -9.32 11.97
N ASN A 164 -10.39 -9.85 12.37
CA ASN A 164 -9.08 -9.36 11.96
C ASN A 164 -8.69 -10.03 10.62
N PHE A 165 -9.06 -9.38 9.51
CA PHE A 165 -8.73 -9.85 8.15
C PHE A 165 -7.28 -9.52 7.77
N ILE A 166 -6.75 -10.20 6.74
CA ILE A 166 -5.41 -9.94 6.21
C ILE A 166 -5.29 -8.53 5.63
N SER A 167 -4.07 -7.97 5.67
CA SER A 167 -3.75 -6.68 5.02
C SER A 167 -3.62 -6.85 3.49
N ASN A 168 -3.61 -5.72 2.76
CA ASN A 168 -3.37 -5.75 1.31
C ASN A 168 -2.02 -6.39 0.97
N ASP A 169 -0.95 -6.09 1.73
CA ASP A 169 0.37 -6.70 1.51
C ASP A 169 0.33 -8.22 1.69
N GLN A 170 -0.45 -8.71 2.66
CA GLN A 170 -0.66 -10.15 2.90
C GLN A 170 -1.51 -10.79 1.80
N HIS A 171 -2.49 -10.06 1.29
CA HIS A 171 -3.26 -10.47 0.11
C HIS A 171 -2.36 -10.58 -1.12
N ASP A 172 -1.55 -9.56 -1.39
CA ASP A 172 -0.64 -9.51 -2.54
C ASP A 172 0.38 -10.65 -2.49
N LEU A 173 0.85 -11.02 -1.30
CA LEU A 173 1.70 -12.19 -1.11
C LEU A 173 1.00 -13.49 -1.57
N ILE A 174 -0.27 -13.68 -1.21
CA ILE A 174 -1.06 -14.84 -1.67
C ILE A 174 -1.20 -14.81 -3.19
N MET A 175 -1.57 -13.66 -3.77
CA MET A 175 -1.76 -13.50 -5.21
C MET A 175 -0.47 -13.80 -5.99
N GLN A 176 0.68 -13.38 -5.47
CA GLN A 176 1.98 -13.68 -6.05
C GLN A 176 2.28 -15.19 -6.05
N GLN A 177 2.02 -15.89 -4.94
CA GLN A 177 2.24 -17.33 -4.85
C GLN A 177 1.26 -18.12 -5.74
N LEU A 178 0.01 -17.68 -5.85
CA LEU A 178 -0.96 -18.25 -6.77
C LEU A 178 -0.52 -18.12 -8.23
N ASN A 179 0.00 -16.95 -8.60
CA ASN A 179 0.51 -16.71 -9.95
C ASN A 179 1.74 -17.58 -10.25
N GLU A 180 2.67 -17.70 -9.31
CA GLU A 180 3.79 -18.59 -9.44
C GLU A 180 3.37 -20.06 -9.60
N LEU A 181 2.42 -20.50 -8.79
CA LEU A 181 1.88 -21.86 -8.88
C LEU A 181 1.17 -22.11 -10.20
N ALA A 182 0.46 -21.12 -10.74
CA ALA A 182 -0.15 -21.15 -12.07
C ALA A 182 0.91 -21.36 -13.16
N LEU A 183 1.98 -20.56 -13.13
CA LEU A 183 3.09 -20.69 -14.08
C LEU A 183 3.76 -22.07 -14.01
N LEU A 184 4.08 -22.55 -12.80
CA LEU A 184 4.73 -23.85 -12.60
C LEU A 184 3.83 -25.05 -12.95
N SER A 185 2.51 -24.88 -12.84
CA SER A 185 1.54 -25.95 -13.15
C SER A 185 1.07 -25.94 -14.60
N GLY A 186 1.36 -24.89 -15.37
CA GLY A 186 0.85 -24.70 -16.73
C GLY A 186 -0.68 -24.50 -16.77
N LYS A 187 -1.29 -24.04 -15.68
CA LYS A 187 -2.72 -23.77 -15.56
C LYS A 187 -2.97 -22.27 -15.53
N ASP A 188 -4.18 -21.87 -15.93
CA ASP A 188 -4.60 -20.49 -15.82
C ASP A 188 -4.65 -20.03 -14.38
N PHE A 189 -4.28 -18.77 -14.15
CA PHE A 189 -4.30 -18.14 -12.81
C PHE A 189 -5.68 -18.26 -12.16
N GLU A 190 -6.74 -17.91 -12.89
CA GLU A 190 -8.12 -17.98 -12.41
C GLU A 190 -8.52 -19.38 -11.95
N TYR A 191 -8.04 -20.44 -12.65
CA TYR A 191 -8.27 -21.82 -12.23
C TYR A 191 -7.62 -22.13 -10.87
N ILE A 192 -6.37 -21.69 -10.68
CA ILE A 192 -5.63 -21.90 -9.43
C ILE A 192 -6.27 -21.08 -8.29
N GLU A 193 -6.58 -19.81 -8.55
CA GLU A 193 -7.23 -18.94 -7.58
C GLU A 193 -8.57 -19.52 -7.09
N ASN A 194 -9.46 -19.91 -8.01
CA ASN A 194 -10.75 -20.50 -7.68
C ASN A 194 -10.62 -21.82 -6.91
N TYR A 195 -9.62 -22.64 -7.25
CA TYR A 195 -9.34 -23.86 -6.50
C TYR A 195 -9.03 -23.57 -5.03
N TYR A 196 -8.16 -22.59 -4.75
CA TYR A 196 -7.78 -22.22 -3.39
C TYR A 196 -8.89 -21.49 -2.65
N LEU A 197 -9.67 -20.61 -3.31
CA LEU A 197 -10.87 -20.01 -2.73
C LEU A 197 -11.88 -21.06 -2.27
N GLN A 198 -12.14 -22.07 -3.09
CA GLN A 198 -13.03 -23.19 -2.71
C GLN A 198 -12.44 -24.03 -1.58
N LYS A 199 -11.14 -24.34 -1.62
CA LYS A 199 -10.43 -25.12 -0.61
C LYS A 199 -10.56 -24.50 0.79
N TYR A 200 -10.45 -23.16 0.87
CA TYR A 200 -10.54 -22.42 2.12
C TYR A 200 -11.92 -21.83 2.42
N LYS A 201 -12.92 -22.10 1.56
CA LYS A 201 -14.30 -21.60 1.67
C LYS A 201 -14.39 -20.09 1.75
N LEU A 202 -13.59 -19.39 0.95
CA LEU A 202 -13.54 -17.94 0.83
C LEU A 202 -14.25 -17.51 -0.46
N LYS A 203 -14.84 -16.33 -0.45
CA LYS A 203 -15.34 -15.67 -1.69
C LYS A 203 -14.23 -14.90 -2.38
N ASN A 204 -13.32 -14.32 -1.59
CA ASN A 204 -12.09 -13.69 -2.01
C ASN A 204 -11.06 -13.78 -0.87
N PHE A 205 -9.77 -13.61 -1.18
CA PHE A 205 -8.73 -13.72 -0.17
C PHE A 205 -8.73 -12.57 0.85
N HIS A 206 -9.36 -11.42 0.58
CA HIS A 206 -9.53 -10.36 1.56
C HIS A 206 -10.42 -10.77 2.75
N GLU A 207 -11.23 -11.83 2.59
CA GLU A 207 -12.02 -12.40 3.70
C GLU A 207 -11.22 -13.36 4.59
N LEU A 208 -9.95 -13.61 4.26
CA LEU A 208 -9.09 -14.47 5.06
C LEU A 208 -8.71 -13.75 6.37
N LEU A 209 -8.93 -14.44 7.49
CA LEU A 209 -8.51 -13.94 8.80
C LEU A 209 -6.98 -14.11 8.96
N VAL A 210 -6.35 -13.16 9.66
CA VAL A 210 -4.89 -13.16 9.92
C VAL A 210 -4.38 -14.51 10.47
N PRO A 211 -5.07 -15.20 11.40
CA PRO A 211 -4.65 -16.53 11.84
C PRO A 211 -4.66 -17.61 10.75
N GLY A 212 -5.43 -17.42 9.68
CA GLY A 212 -5.51 -18.34 8.54
C GLY A 212 -4.42 -18.09 7.47
N LEU A 213 -3.78 -16.93 7.48
CA LEU A 213 -2.78 -16.55 6.48
C LEU A 213 -1.62 -17.56 6.40
N GLU A 214 -1.08 -17.93 7.55
CA GLU A 214 0.07 -18.86 7.61
C GLU A 214 -0.27 -20.23 7.01
N ILE A 215 -1.50 -20.68 7.19
CA ILE A 215 -1.99 -21.97 6.64
C ILE A 215 -2.01 -21.90 5.11
N VAL A 216 -2.57 -20.82 4.55
CA VAL A 216 -2.69 -20.63 3.09
C VAL A 216 -1.31 -20.47 2.45
N VAL A 217 -0.45 -19.63 3.02
CA VAL A 217 0.90 -19.36 2.51
C VAL A 217 1.77 -20.62 2.54
N ASN A 218 1.72 -21.40 3.64
CA ASN A 218 2.51 -22.63 3.75
C ASN A 218 2.02 -23.71 2.77
N ASP A 219 0.73 -23.81 2.54
CA ASP A 219 0.16 -24.75 1.59
C ASP A 219 0.57 -24.41 0.14
N LEU A 220 0.46 -23.13 -0.23
CA LEU A 220 0.91 -22.63 -1.55
C LEU A 220 2.41 -22.88 -1.74
N GLN A 221 3.22 -22.52 -0.75
CA GLN A 221 4.67 -22.71 -0.80
C GLN A 221 5.05 -24.20 -0.89
N GLY A 222 4.33 -25.06 -0.20
CA GLY A 222 4.51 -26.51 -0.27
C GLY A 222 4.25 -27.06 -1.69
N GLU A 223 3.19 -26.58 -2.35
CA GLU A 223 2.88 -26.98 -3.73
C GLU A 223 3.86 -26.41 -4.77
N ILE A 224 4.32 -25.16 -4.56
CA ILE A 224 5.36 -24.54 -5.37
C ILE A 224 6.67 -25.35 -5.27
N ASN A 225 7.09 -25.67 -4.04
CA ASN A 225 8.34 -26.40 -3.83
C ASN A 225 8.33 -27.81 -4.44
N LYS A 226 7.19 -28.51 -4.36
CA LYS A 226 7.01 -29.82 -5.02
C LYS A 226 7.20 -29.73 -6.54
N ARG A 227 6.78 -28.62 -7.16
CA ARG A 227 6.87 -28.44 -8.63
C ARG A 227 8.21 -27.89 -9.09
N ARG A 228 8.93 -27.16 -8.22
CA ARG A 228 10.31 -26.73 -8.49
C ARG A 228 11.34 -27.86 -8.36
N GLY A 229 11.02 -28.89 -7.57
CA GLY A 229 11.91 -30.05 -7.30
C GLY A 229 11.78 -31.21 -8.29
N ASN A 230 10.90 -31.09 -9.25
CA ASN A 230 10.74 -31.98 -10.39
C ASN A 230 11.18 -31.26 -11.66
#